data_00cb715519e62ecf11c783854ee642d5
#
_entry.id   00cb715519e62ecf11c783854ee642d5
#
_cell.length_a   1.000
_cell.length_b   1.000
_cell.length_c   1.000
_cell.angle_alpha   90.00
_cell.angle_beta   90.00
_cell.angle_gamma   90.00
#
_symmetry.space_group_name_H-M   'P 1'
#
loop_
_entity.id
_entity.type
_entity.pdbx_description
1 polymer ?
#
loop_
_entity_poly.entity_id
_entity_poly.type
_entity_poly.pdbx_seq_one_letter_code
_entity_poly.pdbx_strand_id
1 'polypeptide(L)'
;VSRGFDARALTAPLAPLTAPAWVVGGGLRDALLGRPVADLDVITQGDPEAEARAISRAHGASRFPLSRAFGAWRLTGGDLPCQVDIMPVLGDGLDDDLSRRDFTVNALALPATGEGQVIDRHGGLRDLDERRMVLVGPSALEADPVRVLRLARIADQLGFAIDADAAAAARAAAPGVAESPGERVMEELSRIITADEPGRAVRLLDAIGGLGAVIPELDDCRGVDQSEYHHLDVLGHTLEVLDHVVAIERDPGDVFRGNAEVVRNSLGEPLADGLTRGQALRLTALMHDMAKAATRGVMDTGRVTFIGHDRMGADMADAWCRRMRTSNHLREFVVRGVRLHLALGFMVHRQPFTLAQYDRYLRRVAPDPVESLVLAVADRLATDGPRTTPIQITRHLALARDMMDAHVRISAMEPIRPPLDGAQLAEMLQRAPGPWLAELLVATREEQLMGRVHDAPTAQAFARRWVASQGGDAGP
;
A
#
# COMPACT_ATOMS: atom_id res chain seq x y z
N VAL A 1 -1.10 3.35 -33.52
CA VAL A 1 -2.20 4.33 -33.32
C VAL A 1 -3.55 3.65 -33.59
N SER A 2 -4.50 3.83 -32.67
CA SER A 2 -5.86 3.28 -32.79
C SER A 2 -6.54 3.75 -34.08
N ARG A 3 -7.20 2.85 -34.82
CA ARG A 3 -8.02 3.20 -36.00
C ARG A 3 -9.22 4.12 -35.69
N GLY A 4 -9.52 4.37 -34.41
CA GLY A 4 -10.62 5.21 -33.95
C GLY A 4 -10.18 6.52 -33.27
N PHE A 5 -8.91 6.93 -33.38
CA PHE A 5 -8.46 8.18 -32.80
C PHE A 5 -9.09 9.38 -33.52
N ASP A 6 -9.84 10.19 -32.76
CA ASP A 6 -10.48 11.42 -33.22
C ASP A 6 -9.89 12.64 -32.49
N ALA A 7 -8.98 13.33 -33.18
CA ALA A 7 -8.30 14.51 -32.65
C ALA A 7 -9.31 15.64 -32.30
N ARG A 8 -10.36 15.82 -33.12
CA ARG A 8 -11.37 16.88 -32.90
C ARG A 8 -12.23 16.59 -31.68
N ALA A 9 -12.63 15.32 -31.51
CA ALA A 9 -13.35 14.91 -30.30
C ALA A 9 -12.53 15.12 -29.03
N LEU A 10 -11.25 14.76 -29.07
CA LEU A 10 -10.33 14.95 -27.93
C LEU A 10 -10.14 16.42 -27.55
N THR A 11 -10.04 17.31 -28.55
CA THR A 11 -9.75 18.74 -28.33
C THR A 11 -10.99 19.63 -28.25
N ALA A 12 -12.19 19.09 -28.50
CA ALA A 12 -13.44 19.87 -28.45
C ALA A 12 -13.63 20.71 -27.18
N PRO A 13 -13.28 20.21 -25.96
CA PRO A 13 -13.37 21.01 -24.74
C PRO A 13 -12.41 22.21 -24.71
N LEU A 14 -11.40 22.22 -25.57
CA LEU A 14 -10.34 23.24 -25.63
C LEU A 14 -10.65 24.38 -26.63
N ALA A 15 -11.78 24.32 -27.35
CA ALA A 15 -12.16 25.33 -28.32
C ALA A 15 -12.15 26.78 -27.79
N PRO A 16 -12.36 27.07 -26.48
CA PRO A 16 -12.29 28.42 -25.95
C PRO A 16 -10.87 28.99 -25.80
N LEU A 17 -9.80 28.19 -26.00
CA LEU A 17 -8.41 28.67 -25.93
C LEU A 17 -8.12 29.71 -27.01
N THR A 18 -7.37 30.73 -26.65
CA THR A 18 -7.09 31.87 -27.51
C THR A 18 -5.65 31.94 -28.00
N ALA A 19 -4.71 31.36 -27.24
CA ALA A 19 -3.30 31.29 -27.59
C ALA A 19 -2.93 29.92 -28.20
N PRO A 20 -1.80 29.80 -28.89
CA PRO A 20 -1.28 28.51 -29.32
C PRO A 20 -1.11 27.56 -28.13
N ALA A 21 -1.76 26.40 -28.22
CA ALA A 21 -1.78 25.40 -27.18
C ALA A 21 -1.77 23.98 -27.76
N TRP A 22 -1.30 23.02 -26.98
CA TRP A 22 -1.20 21.61 -27.37
C TRP A 22 -1.67 20.68 -26.25
N VAL A 23 -2.39 19.64 -26.60
CA VAL A 23 -2.62 18.46 -25.74
C VAL A 23 -1.35 17.63 -25.75
N VAL A 24 -0.88 17.22 -24.59
CA VAL A 24 0.37 16.49 -24.40
C VAL A 24 0.22 15.37 -23.36
N GLY A 25 1.25 14.60 -23.13
CA GLY A 25 1.34 13.70 -21.97
C GLY A 25 0.48 12.45 -22.06
N GLY A 26 0.05 11.97 -20.87
CA GLY A 26 -0.66 10.71 -20.71
C GLY A 26 -2.00 10.64 -21.41
N GLY A 27 -2.78 11.73 -21.35
CA GLY A 27 -4.09 11.81 -21.97
C GLY A 27 -4.05 11.63 -23.50
N LEU A 28 -3.07 12.28 -24.17
CA LEU A 28 -2.88 12.11 -25.62
C LEU A 28 -2.45 10.69 -25.94
N ARG A 29 -1.49 10.13 -25.20
CA ARG A 29 -1.03 8.73 -25.35
C ARG A 29 -2.22 7.76 -25.22
N ASP A 30 -3.03 7.91 -24.20
CA ASP A 30 -4.14 7.00 -23.92
C ASP A 30 -5.23 7.11 -25.02
N ALA A 31 -5.51 8.33 -25.50
CA ALA A 31 -6.38 8.53 -26.67
C ALA A 31 -5.84 7.84 -27.93
N LEU A 32 -4.54 7.95 -28.21
CA LEU A 32 -3.88 7.29 -29.35
C LEU A 32 -3.94 5.76 -29.25
N LEU A 33 -3.96 5.21 -28.04
CA LEU A 33 -4.11 3.77 -27.77
C LEU A 33 -5.60 3.33 -27.76
N GLY A 34 -6.56 4.25 -27.86
CA GLY A 34 -7.99 3.96 -27.75
C GLY A 34 -8.42 3.62 -26.32
N ARG A 35 -7.70 4.11 -25.32
CA ARG A 35 -8.00 3.95 -23.89
C ARG A 35 -8.86 5.14 -23.41
N PRO A 36 -9.63 4.98 -22.33
CA PRO A 36 -10.32 6.10 -21.70
C PRO A 36 -9.33 7.18 -21.24
N VAL A 37 -9.68 8.44 -21.51
CA VAL A 37 -8.90 9.61 -21.10
C VAL A 37 -9.51 10.17 -19.80
N ALA A 38 -8.77 10.08 -18.72
CA ALA A 38 -9.20 10.58 -17.42
C ALA A 38 -8.86 12.05 -17.20
N ASP A 39 -7.77 12.50 -17.79
CA ASP A 39 -7.24 13.87 -17.70
C ASP A 39 -6.58 14.30 -19.01
N LEU A 40 -6.67 15.58 -19.32
CA LEU A 40 -5.99 16.23 -20.43
C LEU A 40 -4.96 17.21 -19.92
N ASP A 41 -3.69 16.94 -20.20
CA ASP A 41 -2.60 17.88 -20.00
C ASP A 41 -2.50 18.81 -21.20
N VAL A 42 -2.63 20.11 -20.98
CA VAL A 42 -2.53 21.15 -22.01
C VAL A 42 -1.42 22.11 -21.68
N ILE A 43 -0.52 22.34 -22.64
CA ILE A 43 0.49 23.39 -22.54
C ILE A 43 0.12 24.54 -23.46
N THR A 44 0.33 25.80 -23.01
CA THR A 44 -0.04 26.99 -23.77
C THR A 44 1.11 28.01 -23.79
N GLN A 45 1.20 28.75 -24.90
CA GLN A 45 2.07 29.95 -25.00
C GLN A 45 1.39 31.19 -24.41
N GLY A 46 0.09 31.11 -24.10
CA GLY A 46 -0.64 32.17 -23.43
C GLY A 46 -0.48 32.17 -21.92
N ASP A 47 -1.26 32.99 -21.25
CA ASP A 47 -1.40 32.96 -19.79
C ASP A 47 -2.29 31.81 -19.35
N PRO A 48 -1.79 30.80 -18.66
CA PRO A 48 -2.58 29.64 -18.25
C PRO A 48 -3.82 30.00 -17.41
N GLU A 49 -3.75 31.05 -16.59
CA GLU A 49 -4.91 31.51 -15.82
C GLU A 49 -6.02 32.06 -16.72
N ALA A 50 -5.65 32.88 -17.70
CA ALA A 50 -6.60 33.46 -18.66
C ALA A 50 -7.26 32.36 -19.49
N GLU A 51 -6.47 31.39 -19.98
CA GLU A 51 -6.95 30.24 -20.75
C GLU A 51 -7.85 29.34 -19.89
N ALA A 52 -7.46 29.04 -18.64
CA ALA A 52 -8.32 28.29 -17.72
C ALA A 52 -9.64 28.99 -17.42
N ARG A 53 -9.62 30.34 -17.35
CA ARG A 53 -10.83 31.15 -17.18
C ARG A 53 -11.75 31.06 -18.39
N ALA A 54 -11.20 31.03 -19.59
CA ALA A 54 -11.98 30.92 -20.83
C ALA A 54 -12.72 29.57 -20.90
N ILE A 55 -12.03 28.44 -20.65
CA ILE A 55 -12.63 27.10 -20.59
C ILE A 55 -13.65 27.02 -19.46
N SER A 56 -13.33 27.50 -18.23
CA SER A 56 -14.22 27.50 -17.08
C SER A 56 -15.56 28.19 -17.39
N ARG A 57 -15.53 29.34 -18.08
CA ARG A 57 -16.74 30.08 -18.47
C ARG A 57 -17.55 29.36 -19.52
N ALA A 58 -16.89 28.73 -20.50
CA ALA A 58 -17.58 28.05 -21.61
C ALA A 58 -18.25 26.77 -21.13
N HIS A 59 -17.67 26.04 -20.20
CA HIS A 59 -18.11 24.72 -19.75
C HIS A 59 -18.75 24.71 -18.35
N GLY A 60 -18.88 25.87 -17.67
CA GLY A 60 -19.36 25.90 -16.29
C GLY A 60 -18.47 25.15 -15.29
N ALA A 61 -17.20 24.92 -15.63
CA ALA A 61 -16.28 24.13 -14.83
C ALA A 61 -15.69 24.94 -13.68
N SER A 62 -15.43 24.26 -12.55
CA SER A 62 -14.64 24.80 -11.45
C SER A 62 -13.15 24.87 -11.84
N ARG A 63 -12.47 25.95 -11.48
CA ARG A 63 -11.02 26.10 -11.72
C ARG A 63 -10.29 26.47 -10.45
N PHE A 64 -9.09 25.95 -10.28
CA PHE A 64 -8.21 26.30 -9.17
C PHE A 64 -6.72 26.12 -9.54
N PRO A 65 -5.81 26.85 -8.88
CA PRO A 65 -4.39 26.70 -9.14
C PRO A 65 -3.93 25.32 -8.67
N LEU A 66 -3.37 24.52 -9.57
CA LEU A 66 -2.75 23.22 -9.27
C LEU A 66 -1.36 23.44 -8.65
N SER A 67 -0.59 24.37 -9.23
CA SER A 67 0.70 24.82 -8.71
C SER A 67 0.93 26.29 -9.01
N ARG A 68 1.03 27.09 -7.96
CA ARG A 68 1.38 28.51 -8.12
C ARG A 68 2.81 28.73 -8.60
N ALA A 69 3.72 27.83 -8.18
CA ALA A 69 5.13 27.91 -8.56
C ALA A 69 5.36 27.65 -10.05
N PHE A 70 4.56 26.75 -10.64
CA PHE A 70 4.65 26.39 -12.06
C PHE A 70 3.56 27.05 -12.93
N GLY A 71 2.71 27.89 -12.35
CA GLY A 71 1.63 28.54 -13.09
C GLY A 71 0.56 27.59 -13.63
N ALA A 72 0.42 26.38 -13.04
CA ALA A 72 -0.49 25.37 -13.52
C ALA A 72 -1.89 25.53 -12.92
N TRP A 73 -2.93 25.34 -13.75
CA TRP A 73 -4.34 25.44 -13.38
C TRP A 73 -5.08 24.16 -13.71
N ARG A 74 -5.97 23.75 -12.83
CA ARG A 74 -6.84 22.58 -12.99
C ARG A 74 -8.29 22.98 -13.14
N LEU A 75 -8.99 22.32 -14.06
CA LEU A 75 -10.43 22.48 -14.28
C LEU A 75 -11.13 21.14 -14.10
N THR A 76 -12.28 21.17 -13.41
CA THR A 76 -13.08 19.97 -13.14
C THR A 76 -14.57 20.30 -13.15
N GLY A 77 -15.40 19.33 -13.51
CA GLY A 77 -16.86 19.46 -13.48
C GLY A 77 -17.43 20.28 -14.64
N GLY A 78 -18.64 20.79 -14.48
CA GLY A 78 -19.39 21.38 -15.59
C GLY A 78 -19.75 20.31 -16.63
N ASP A 79 -19.66 20.65 -17.91
CA ASP A 79 -19.84 19.74 -19.04
C ASP A 79 -18.51 19.23 -19.65
N LEU A 80 -17.39 19.37 -18.90
CA LEU A 80 -16.12 18.80 -19.30
C LEU A 80 -16.17 17.26 -19.24
N PRO A 81 -15.72 16.56 -20.30
CA PRO A 81 -15.71 15.10 -20.34
C PRO A 81 -14.68 14.47 -19.38
N CYS A 82 -13.65 15.21 -19.02
CA CYS A 82 -12.59 14.81 -18.11
C CYS A 82 -11.95 16.04 -17.44
N GLN A 83 -11.03 15.80 -16.50
CA GLN A 83 -10.22 16.87 -15.93
C GLN A 83 -9.32 17.50 -16.99
N VAL A 84 -9.08 18.81 -16.91
CA VAL A 84 -8.16 19.55 -17.80
C VAL A 84 -7.13 20.30 -16.96
N ASP A 85 -5.85 20.03 -17.20
CA ASP A 85 -4.74 20.72 -16.56
C ASP A 85 -4.05 21.63 -17.59
N ILE A 86 -3.95 22.93 -17.29
CA ILE A 86 -3.32 23.92 -18.19
C ILE A 86 -2.05 24.43 -17.57
N MET A 87 -0.96 24.35 -18.31
CA MET A 87 0.39 24.72 -17.90
C MET A 87 1.05 25.64 -18.94
N PRO A 88 2.00 26.47 -18.55
CA PRO A 88 2.81 27.20 -19.54
C PRO A 88 3.72 26.22 -20.29
N VAL A 89 4.03 26.51 -21.55
CA VAL A 89 5.10 25.83 -22.29
C VAL A 89 6.42 26.10 -21.58
N LEU A 90 7.19 25.05 -21.36
CA LEU A 90 8.51 25.14 -20.72
C LEU A 90 9.62 25.47 -21.73
N GLY A 91 10.59 26.26 -21.30
CA GLY A 91 11.74 26.63 -22.13
C GLY A 91 11.42 27.55 -23.31
N ASP A 92 12.12 27.36 -24.45
CA ASP A 92 12.02 28.26 -25.60
C ASP A 92 10.88 27.92 -26.56
N GLY A 93 10.07 26.92 -26.26
CA GLY A 93 8.91 26.50 -27.07
C GLY A 93 8.57 25.03 -26.96
N LEU A 94 7.67 24.56 -27.86
CA LEU A 94 7.14 23.20 -27.83
C LEU A 94 8.23 22.13 -27.88
N ASP A 95 9.25 22.29 -28.75
CA ASP A 95 10.27 21.27 -28.93
C ASP A 95 11.15 21.14 -27.66
N ASP A 96 11.40 22.24 -26.96
CA ASP A 96 12.14 22.22 -25.70
C ASP A 96 11.29 21.60 -24.56
N ASP A 97 9.99 21.92 -24.49
CA ASP A 97 9.07 21.26 -23.54
C ASP A 97 9.05 19.73 -23.74
N LEU A 98 8.88 19.28 -24.98
CA LEU A 98 8.83 17.85 -25.29
C LEU A 98 10.16 17.13 -24.95
N SER A 99 11.28 17.80 -25.13
CA SER A 99 12.61 17.25 -24.82
C SER A 99 12.87 17.05 -23.32
N ARG A 100 12.16 17.75 -22.45
CA ARG A 100 12.27 17.66 -20.98
C ARG A 100 11.37 16.60 -20.35
N ARG A 101 10.53 15.93 -21.17
CA ARG A 101 9.62 14.88 -20.70
C ARG A 101 10.37 13.60 -20.35
N ASP A 102 9.66 12.69 -19.71
CA ASP A 102 10.19 11.42 -19.22
C ASP A 102 10.41 10.41 -20.36
N PHE A 103 9.32 10.05 -21.07
CA PHE A 103 9.28 8.96 -22.04
C PHE A 103 8.79 9.46 -23.40
N THR A 104 9.28 8.86 -24.49
CA THR A 104 8.90 9.19 -25.86
C THR A 104 7.39 9.12 -26.07
N VAL A 105 6.73 8.11 -25.48
CA VAL A 105 5.27 7.90 -25.55
C VAL A 105 4.47 9.01 -24.84
N ASN A 106 5.09 9.80 -23.96
CA ASN A 106 4.50 10.96 -23.29
C ASN A 106 4.98 12.28 -23.89
N ALA A 107 5.93 12.25 -24.83
CA ALA A 107 6.52 13.40 -25.51
C ALA A 107 5.91 13.65 -26.90
N LEU A 108 4.61 13.41 -26.98
CA LEU A 108 3.77 13.68 -28.16
C LEU A 108 2.95 14.94 -27.91
N ALA A 109 2.66 15.70 -28.96
CA ALA A 109 1.79 16.87 -28.87
C ALA A 109 0.76 16.89 -29.98
N LEU A 110 -0.47 17.33 -29.68
CA LEU A 110 -1.54 17.54 -30.62
C LEU A 110 -2.00 19.01 -30.50
N PRO A 111 -2.04 19.79 -31.60
CA PRO A 111 -2.59 21.15 -31.54
C PRO A 111 -4.00 21.17 -30.92
N ALA A 112 -4.26 22.06 -29.98
CA ALA A 112 -5.52 22.16 -29.27
C ALA A 112 -6.70 22.54 -30.18
N THR A 113 -6.45 22.98 -31.40
CA THR A 113 -7.46 23.18 -32.45
C THR A 113 -8.05 21.90 -32.99
N GLY A 114 -7.43 20.75 -32.71
CA GLY A 114 -7.80 19.45 -33.27
C GLY A 114 -7.49 19.32 -34.79
N GLU A 115 -6.86 20.34 -35.34
CA GLU A 115 -6.40 20.37 -36.75
C GLU A 115 -4.90 20.06 -36.82
N GLY A 116 -4.52 19.29 -37.84
CA GLY A 116 -3.14 18.88 -38.03
C GLY A 116 -2.85 17.47 -37.54
N GLN A 117 -1.58 17.10 -37.64
CA GLN A 117 -1.10 15.78 -37.21
C GLN A 117 -0.49 15.85 -35.80
N VAL A 118 -0.40 14.70 -35.15
CA VAL A 118 0.35 14.57 -33.91
C VAL A 118 1.84 14.90 -34.19
N ILE A 119 2.35 15.81 -33.39
CA ILE A 119 3.77 16.23 -33.42
C ILE A 119 4.54 15.20 -32.61
N ASP A 120 5.48 14.54 -33.27
CA ASP A 120 6.38 13.53 -32.67
C ASP A 120 7.84 13.88 -33.02
N ARG A 121 8.60 14.34 -32.02
CA ARG A 121 10.02 14.72 -32.17
C ARG A 121 10.97 13.62 -31.69
N HIS A 122 10.45 12.65 -30.95
CA HIS A 122 11.28 11.68 -30.23
C HIS A 122 10.95 10.21 -30.62
N GLY A 123 10.07 9.99 -31.60
CA GLY A 123 9.71 8.64 -32.06
C GLY A 123 8.66 7.94 -31.19
N GLY A 124 7.89 8.70 -30.41
CA GLY A 124 6.89 8.17 -29.49
C GLY A 124 5.77 7.39 -30.18
N LEU A 125 5.35 7.76 -31.41
CA LEU A 125 4.34 7.00 -32.17
C LEU A 125 4.84 5.60 -32.54
N ARG A 126 6.11 5.48 -32.93
CA ARG A 126 6.74 4.18 -33.18
C ARG A 126 6.81 3.35 -31.92
N ASP A 127 7.22 3.95 -30.79
CA ASP A 127 7.39 3.24 -29.53
C ASP A 127 6.03 2.81 -28.94
N LEU A 128 4.94 3.55 -29.23
CA LEU A 128 3.56 3.13 -28.94
C LEU A 128 3.16 1.89 -29.76
N ASP A 129 3.45 1.87 -31.06
CA ASP A 129 3.14 0.73 -31.93
C ASP A 129 3.97 -0.51 -31.55
N GLU A 130 5.24 -0.33 -31.18
CA GLU A 130 6.15 -1.39 -30.73
C GLU A 130 5.95 -1.78 -29.27
N ARG A 131 5.08 -1.08 -28.53
CA ARG A 131 4.80 -1.29 -27.10
C ARG A 131 6.05 -1.26 -26.24
N ARG A 132 6.87 -0.25 -26.42
CA ARG A 132 8.13 -0.05 -25.69
C ARG A 132 8.13 1.23 -24.87
N MET A 133 8.75 1.18 -23.71
CA MET A 133 9.06 2.34 -22.88
C MET A 133 10.49 2.79 -23.16
N VAL A 134 10.63 3.93 -23.84
CA VAL A 134 11.90 4.53 -24.25
C VAL A 134 12.01 5.93 -23.62
N LEU A 135 13.21 6.31 -23.17
CA LEU A 135 13.47 7.66 -22.60
C LEU A 135 13.52 8.69 -23.73
N VAL A 136 13.06 9.91 -23.47
CA VAL A 136 13.21 11.05 -24.39
C VAL A 136 14.68 11.38 -24.62
N GLY A 137 15.50 11.21 -23.59
CA GLY A 137 16.94 11.43 -23.64
C GLY A 137 17.66 10.73 -22.49
N PRO A 138 18.99 10.54 -22.60
CA PRO A 138 19.76 9.77 -21.64
C PRO A 138 19.74 10.36 -20.22
N SER A 139 19.64 11.68 -20.07
CA SER A 139 19.60 12.39 -18.79
C SER A 139 18.19 12.53 -18.18
N ALA A 140 17.16 11.98 -18.83
CA ALA A 140 15.78 12.16 -18.40
C ALA A 140 15.53 11.67 -16.95
N LEU A 141 16.18 10.57 -16.54
CA LEU A 141 16.06 9.99 -15.20
C LEU A 141 17.02 10.64 -14.18
N GLU A 142 18.17 11.13 -14.61
CA GLU A 142 19.12 11.87 -13.76
C GLU A 142 18.54 13.21 -13.33
N ALA A 143 17.83 13.90 -14.25
CA ALA A 143 17.18 15.16 -13.98
C ALA A 143 16.03 15.04 -12.94
N ASP A 144 15.39 13.89 -12.88
CA ASP A 144 14.31 13.57 -11.94
C ASP A 144 14.27 12.07 -11.64
N PRO A 145 14.98 11.59 -10.61
CA PRO A 145 15.07 10.16 -10.30
C PRO A 145 13.73 9.49 -9.97
N VAL A 146 12.71 10.24 -9.52
CA VAL A 146 11.35 9.69 -9.28
C VAL A 146 10.76 9.08 -10.56
N ARG A 147 11.24 9.50 -11.74
CA ARG A 147 10.84 8.89 -13.02
C ARG A 147 11.22 7.41 -13.15
N VAL A 148 12.11 6.88 -12.31
CA VAL A 148 12.37 5.43 -12.22
C VAL A 148 11.11 4.68 -11.77
N LEU A 149 10.39 5.18 -10.76
CA LEU A 149 9.12 4.60 -10.33
C LEU A 149 8.05 4.74 -11.42
N ARG A 150 8.00 5.92 -12.07
CA ARG A 150 7.07 6.17 -13.17
C ARG A 150 7.31 5.22 -14.35
N LEU A 151 8.57 4.89 -14.66
CA LEU A 151 8.91 3.93 -15.72
C LEU A 151 8.29 2.56 -15.45
N ALA A 152 8.48 2.00 -14.25
CA ALA A 152 7.90 0.73 -13.87
C ALA A 152 6.36 0.78 -13.88
N ARG A 153 5.77 1.83 -13.30
CA ARG A 153 4.33 2.01 -13.22
C ARG A 153 3.67 2.12 -14.61
N ILE A 154 4.20 2.97 -15.47
CA ILE A 154 3.61 3.19 -16.80
C ILE A 154 3.84 1.97 -17.70
N ALA A 155 5.01 1.33 -17.62
CA ALA A 155 5.28 0.07 -18.31
C ALA A 155 4.24 -1.00 -17.95
N ASP A 156 3.97 -1.15 -16.65
CA ASP A 156 2.94 -2.07 -16.16
C ASP A 156 1.55 -1.70 -16.63
N GLN A 157 1.15 -0.44 -16.43
CA GLN A 157 -0.18 0.09 -16.79
C GLN A 157 -0.49 -0.09 -18.29
N LEU A 158 0.51 0.06 -19.14
CA LEU A 158 0.37 -0.08 -20.59
C LEU A 158 0.58 -1.52 -21.09
N GLY A 159 1.19 -2.38 -20.29
CA GLY A 159 1.66 -3.70 -20.71
C GLY A 159 2.82 -3.60 -21.71
N PHE A 160 3.69 -2.60 -21.57
CA PHE A 160 4.81 -2.32 -22.44
C PHE A 160 6.11 -2.90 -21.87
N ALA A 161 7.00 -3.33 -22.76
CA ALA A 161 8.37 -3.72 -22.38
C ALA A 161 9.21 -2.46 -22.09
N ILE A 162 10.04 -2.51 -21.05
CA ILE A 162 11.05 -1.47 -20.82
C ILE A 162 12.22 -1.73 -21.78
N ASP A 163 12.60 -0.71 -22.55
CA ASP A 163 13.76 -0.77 -23.43
C ASP A 163 15.05 -1.02 -22.64
N ALA A 164 16.01 -1.72 -23.25
CA ALA A 164 17.24 -2.13 -22.57
C ALA A 164 18.07 -0.92 -22.07
N ASP A 165 18.16 0.13 -22.90
CA ASP A 165 18.89 1.37 -22.53
C ASP A 165 18.15 2.14 -21.45
N ALA A 166 16.80 2.17 -21.51
CA ALA A 166 15.97 2.76 -20.45
C ALA A 166 16.11 2.00 -19.13
N ALA A 167 16.17 0.68 -19.16
CA ALA A 167 16.40 -0.15 -17.97
C ALA A 167 17.82 0.06 -17.39
N ALA A 168 18.84 0.20 -18.24
CA ALA A 168 20.20 0.48 -17.80
C ALA A 168 20.31 1.89 -17.17
N ALA A 169 19.71 2.89 -17.81
CA ALA A 169 19.65 4.25 -17.29
C ALA A 169 18.88 4.32 -15.96
N ALA A 170 17.78 3.54 -15.82
CA ALA A 170 17.02 3.47 -14.59
C ALA A 170 17.85 2.89 -13.43
N ARG A 171 18.60 1.81 -13.67
CA ARG A 171 19.51 1.26 -12.65
C ARG A 171 20.60 2.24 -12.23
N ALA A 172 21.12 3.03 -13.17
CA ALA A 172 22.11 4.05 -12.86
C ALA A 172 21.53 5.23 -12.06
N ALA A 173 20.28 5.64 -12.35
CA ALA A 173 19.61 6.75 -11.69
C ALA A 173 18.91 6.36 -10.37
N ALA A 174 18.65 5.07 -10.13
CA ALA A 174 17.90 4.57 -8.99
C ALA A 174 18.43 5.08 -7.62
N PRO A 175 19.76 5.16 -7.36
CA PRO A 175 20.25 5.71 -6.09
C PRO A 175 19.74 7.12 -5.78
N GLY A 176 19.53 7.96 -6.79
CA GLY A 176 19.00 9.32 -6.64
C GLY A 176 17.54 9.37 -6.16
N VAL A 177 16.79 8.26 -6.22
CA VAL A 177 15.43 8.17 -5.66
C VAL A 177 15.46 8.37 -4.15
N ALA A 178 16.48 7.84 -3.46
CA ALA A 178 16.61 7.97 -2.02
C ALA A 178 16.83 9.42 -1.56
N GLU A 179 17.35 10.28 -2.45
CA GLU A 179 17.59 11.72 -2.22
C GLU A 179 16.38 12.58 -2.62
N SER A 180 15.41 11.99 -3.32
CA SER A 180 14.21 12.70 -3.75
C SER A 180 13.26 12.97 -2.58
N PRO A 181 12.43 14.04 -2.64
CA PRO A 181 11.43 14.32 -1.61
C PRO A 181 10.51 13.11 -1.38
N GLY A 182 10.41 12.67 -0.12
CA GLY A 182 9.68 11.45 0.25
C GLY A 182 8.22 11.45 -0.19
N GLU A 183 7.57 12.64 -0.19
CA GLU A 183 6.20 12.80 -0.66
C GLU A 183 6.04 12.43 -2.13
N ARG A 184 7.00 12.82 -2.98
CA ARG A 184 6.96 12.51 -4.42
C ARG A 184 7.18 11.02 -4.68
N VAL A 185 8.11 10.42 -3.91
CA VAL A 185 8.36 8.97 -3.98
C VAL A 185 7.12 8.22 -3.54
N MET A 186 6.50 8.63 -2.42
CA MET A 186 5.30 7.99 -1.87
C MET A 186 4.10 8.14 -2.81
N GLU A 187 3.96 9.28 -3.51
CA GLU A 187 2.90 9.49 -4.49
C GLU A 187 2.99 8.47 -5.65
N GLU A 188 4.18 8.26 -6.22
CA GLU A 188 4.36 7.27 -7.30
C GLU A 188 4.26 5.83 -6.78
N LEU A 189 4.81 5.54 -5.59
CA LEU A 189 4.66 4.23 -4.95
C LEU A 189 3.20 3.92 -4.65
N SER A 190 2.42 4.88 -4.16
CA SER A 190 0.99 4.71 -3.92
C SER A 190 0.25 4.33 -5.20
N ARG A 191 0.57 4.97 -6.33
CA ARG A 191 -0.01 4.63 -7.64
C ARG A 191 0.36 3.22 -8.10
N ILE A 192 1.54 2.71 -7.74
CA ILE A 192 1.95 1.31 -7.97
C ILE A 192 1.13 0.37 -7.08
N ILE A 193 1.08 0.65 -5.78
CA ILE A 193 0.42 -0.21 -4.79
C ILE A 193 -1.10 -0.27 -4.99
N THR A 194 -1.72 0.80 -5.49
CA THR A 194 -3.16 0.87 -5.74
C THR A 194 -3.59 0.26 -7.07
N ALA A 195 -2.65 -0.16 -7.94
CA ALA A 195 -2.96 -0.85 -9.18
C ALA A 195 -3.69 -2.19 -8.93
N ASP A 196 -4.40 -2.69 -9.96
CA ASP A 196 -5.09 -3.98 -9.87
C ASP A 196 -4.13 -5.15 -9.65
N GLU A 197 -2.95 -5.10 -10.25
CA GLU A 197 -1.90 -6.12 -10.18
C GLU A 197 -0.56 -5.50 -9.71
N PRO A 198 -0.48 -5.00 -8.46
CA PRO A 198 0.69 -4.26 -7.98
C PRO A 198 1.97 -5.12 -7.97
N GLY A 199 1.85 -6.43 -7.79
CA GLY A 199 3.00 -7.35 -7.77
C GLY A 199 3.81 -7.32 -9.06
N ARG A 200 3.16 -7.12 -10.24
CA ARG A 200 3.87 -7.01 -11.51
C ARG A 200 4.65 -5.70 -11.62
N ALA A 201 4.03 -4.58 -11.25
CA ALA A 201 4.68 -3.28 -11.23
C ALA A 201 5.86 -3.24 -10.25
N VAL A 202 5.72 -3.86 -9.07
CA VAL A 202 6.78 -3.96 -8.06
C VAL A 202 7.95 -4.81 -8.58
N ARG A 203 7.69 -5.91 -9.29
CA ARG A 203 8.75 -6.72 -9.92
C ARG A 203 9.46 -5.97 -11.05
N LEU A 204 8.75 -5.16 -11.84
CA LEU A 204 9.38 -4.28 -12.83
C LEU A 204 10.25 -3.24 -12.14
N LEU A 205 9.77 -2.64 -11.06
CA LEU A 205 10.52 -1.67 -10.26
C LEU A 205 11.79 -2.30 -9.67
N ASP A 206 11.68 -3.54 -9.18
CA ASP A 206 12.82 -4.32 -8.69
C ASP A 206 13.86 -4.58 -9.79
N ALA A 207 13.44 -5.04 -10.97
CA ALA A 207 14.31 -5.35 -12.09
C ALA A 207 15.15 -4.16 -12.58
N ILE A 208 14.66 -2.93 -12.37
CA ILE A 208 15.37 -1.70 -12.73
C ILE A 208 16.03 -0.99 -11.53
N GLY A 209 16.14 -1.69 -10.37
CA GLY A 209 16.83 -1.20 -9.17
C GLY A 209 16.04 -0.19 -8.34
N GLY A 210 14.81 0.14 -8.74
CA GLY A 210 14.00 1.16 -8.05
C GLY A 210 13.44 0.67 -6.72
N LEU A 211 13.13 -0.64 -6.57
CA LEU A 211 12.59 -1.16 -5.32
C LEU A 211 13.58 -1.00 -4.16
N GLY A 212 14.83 -1.41 -4.35
CA GLY A 212 15.89 -1.24 -3.34
C GLY A 212 16.23 0.23 -3.09
N ALA A 213 16.05 1.13 -4.05
CA ALA A 213 16.22 2.57 -3.82
C ALA A 213 15.12 3.16 -2.94
N VAL A 214 13.88 2.63 -3.02
CA VAL A 214 12.74 3.06 -2.20
C VAL A 214 12.75 2.39 -0.82
N ILE A 215 13.01 1.09 -0.77
CA ILE A 215 13.05 0.27 0.46
C ILE A 215 14.36 -0.53 0.45
N PRO A 216 15.49 0.08 0.88
CA PRO A 216 16.81 -0.54 0.84
C PRO A 216 16.87 -1.90 1.56
N GLU A 217 16.12 -2.04 2.63
CA GLU A 217 16.05 -3.24 3.45
C GLU A 217 15.52 -4.46 2.68
N LEU A 218 14.74 -4.24 1.61
CA LEU A 218 14.30 -5.32 0.73
C LEU A 218 15.41 -5.81 -0.21
N ASP A 219 16.31 -4.93 -0.61
CA ASP A 219 17.48 -5.34 -1.40
C ASP A 219 18.45 -6.19 -0.59
N ASP A 220 18.62 -5.86 0.70
CA ASP A 220 19.38 -6.68 1.65
C ASP A 220 18.78 -8.09 1.83
N CYS A 221 17.48 -8.25 1.59
CA CYS A 221 16.78 -9.53 1.66
C CYS A 221 16.98 -10.43 0.43
N ARG A 222 17.58 -9.92 -0.64
CA ARG A 222 17.86 -10.65 -1.88
C ARG A 222 18.91 -11.73 -1.63
N GLY A 223 18.58 -12.98 -2.03
CA GLY A 223 19.45 -14.14 -1.85
C GLY A 223 19.62 -14.58 -0.39
N VAL A 224 18.83 -14.05 0.54
CA VAL A 224 18.82 -14.50 1.93
C VAL A 224 18.00 -15.77 2.05
N ASP A 225 18.68 -16.90 2.20
CA ASP A 225 18.06 -18.20 2.40
C ASP A 225 17.26 -18.25 3.69
N GLN A 226 16.11 -18.87 3.63
CA GLN A 226 15.21 -19.07 4.74
C GLN A 226 15.26 -20.53 5.27
N SER A 227 14.31 -20.89 6.11
CA SER A 227 14.17 -22.27 6.59
C SER A 227 13.60 -23.18 5.48
N GLU A 228 13.73 -24.50 5.63
CA GLU A 228 13.23 -25.52 4.70
C GLU A 228 11.69 -25.50 4.50
N TYR A 229 10.97 -24.62 5.18
CA TYR A 229 9.55 -24.34 4.96
C TYR A 229 9.30 -23.36 3.83
N HIS A 230 10.34 -22.63 3.35
CA HIS A 230 10.25 -21.67 2.28
C HIS A 230 10.93 -22.22 1.02
N HIS A 231 10.40 -21.89 -0.14
CA HIS A 231 10.97 -22.26 -1.45
C HIS A 231 11.66 -21.09 -2.15
N LEU A 232 11.50 -19.87 -1.62
CA LEU A 232 12.08 -18.64 -2.12
C LEU A 232 13.03 -18.02 -1.06
N ASP A 233 13.91 -17.13 -1.53
CA ASP A 233 14.61 -16.19 -0.64
C ASP A 233 13.64 -15.22 0.03
N VAL A 234 14.12 -14.39 0.95
CA VAL A 234 13.24 -13.48 1.70
C VAL A 234 12.54 -12.48 0.78
N LEU A 235 13.21 -11.93 -0.24
CA LEU A 235 12.62 -10.98 -1.17
C LEU A 235 11.54 -11.65 -2.03
N GLY A 236 11.84 -12.81 -2.62
CA GLY A 236 10.90 -13.57 -3.43
C GLY A 236 9.63 -13.94 -2.64
N HIS A 237 9.81 -14.42 -1.39
CA HIS A 237 8.71 -14.68 -0.48
C HIS A 237 7.87 -13.41 -0.21
N THR A 238 8.51 -12.28 0.06
CA THR A 238 7.83 -11.01 0.30
C THR A 238 6.94 -10.57 -0.88
N LEU A 239 7.44 -10.75 -2.11
CA LEU A 239 6.66 -10.46 -3.32
C LEU A 239 5.49 -11.43 -3.52
N GLU A 240 5.66 -12.69 -3.13
CA GLU A 240 4.58 -13.69 -3.17
C GLU A 240 3.51 -13.41 -2.10
N VAL A 241 3.91 -12.95 -0.91
CA VAL A 241 2.96 -12.49 0.13
C VAL A 241 2.12 -11.32 -0.37
N LEU A 242 2.72 -10.36 -1.08
CA LEU A 242 1.97 -9.28 -1.72
C LEU A 242 0.92 -9.82 -2.70
N ASP A 243 1.28 -10.78 -3.55
CA ASP A 243 0.35 -11.38 -4.52
C ASP A 243 -0.80 -12.09 -3.80
N HIS A 244 -0.53 -12.80 -2.71
CA HIS A 244 -1.58 -13.45 -1.90
C HIS A 244 -2.48 -12.44 -1.19
N VAL A 245 -1.96 -11.32 -0.67
CA VAL A 245 -2.80 -10.25 -0.11
C VAL A 245 -3.76 -9.72 -1.17
N VAL A 246 -3.28 -9.44 -2.38
CA VAL A 246 -4.10 -8.96 -3.50
C VAL A 246 -5.15 -10.00 -3.92
N ALA A 247 -4.78 -11.28 -3.97
CA ALA A 247 -5.70 -12.35 -4.30
C ALA A 247 -6.82 -12.48 -3.27
N ILE A 248 -6.49 -12.42 -1.96
CA ILE A 248 -7.48 -12.47 -0.88
C ILE A 248 -8.38 -11.21 -0.88
N GLU A 249 -7.82 -10.03 -1.16
CA GLU A 249 -8.61 -8.79 -1.28
C GLU A 249 -9.63 -8.90 -2.43
N ARG A 250 -9.23 -9.48 -3.56
CA ARG A 250 -10.09 -9.67 -4.73
C ARG A 250 -11.19 -10.71 -4.48
N ASP A 251 -10.83 -11.85 -3.92
CA ASP A 251 -11.78 -12.91 -3.54
C ASP A 251 -11.48 -13.49 -2.15
N PRO A 252 -11.99 -12.87 -1.10
CA PRO A 252 -11.83 -13.40 0.25
C PRO A 252 -12.63 -14.68 0.51
N GLY A 253 -13.54 -15.05 -0.39
CA GLY A 253 -14.39 -16.25 -0.26
C GLY A 253 -13.60 -17.55 -0.24
N ASP A 254 -12.54 -17.64 -1.02
CA ASP A 254 -11.65 -18.81 -1.08
C ASP A 254 -11.02 -19.11 0.30
N VAL A 255 -10.65 -18.07 1.04
CA VAL A 255 -10.03 -18.19 2.35
C VAL A 255 -11.04 -18.14 3.48
N PHE A 256 -11.85 -17.06 3.57
CA PHE A 256 -12.68 -16.74 4.74
C PHE A 256 -14.14 -17.18 4.60
N ARG A 257 -14.54 -17.80 3.47
CA ARG A 257 -15.85 -18.43 3.25
C ARG A 257 -17.01 -17.51 3.64
N GLY A 258 -17.82 -17.87 4.65
CA GLY A 258 -18.99 -17.11 5.11
C GLY A 258 -18.69 -15.70 5.61
N ASN A 259 -17.42 -15.40 5.94
CA ASN A 259 -16.98 -14.07 6.39
C ASN A 259 -16.35 -13.22 5.26
N ALA A 260 -16.46 -13.64 4.00
CA ALA A 260 -15.89 -12.93 2.86
C ALA A 260 -16.33 -11.46 2.77
N GLU A 261 -17.59 -11.19 3.09
CA GLU A 261 -18.13 -9.82 3.06
C GLU A 261 -17.53 -8.94 4.17
N VAL A 262 -17.32 -9.49 5.36
CA VAL A 262 -16.65 -8.79 6.47
C VAL A 262 -15.24 -8.38 6.04
N VAL A 263 -14.49 -9.29 5.42
CA VAL A 263 -13.13 -9.01 4.94
C VAL A 263 -13.16 -7.96 3.83
N ARG A 264 -14.04 -8.10 2.84
CA ARG A 264 -14.17 -7.16 1.73
C ARG A 264 -14.50 -5.76 2.23
N ASN A 265 -15.46 -5.64 3.13
CA ASN A 265 -15.88 -4.36 3.70
C ASN A 265 -14.72 -3.72 4.48
N SER A 266 -14.05 -4.47 5.38
CA SER A 266 -12.90 -3.94 6.13
C SER A 266 -11.78 -3.47 5.21
N LEU A 267 -11.33 -4.29 4.26
CA LEU A 267 -10.24 -3.93 3.35
C LEU A 267 -10.60 -2.76 2.40
N GLY A 268 -11.89 -2.57 2.09
CA GLY A 268 -12.41 -1.46 1.28
C GLY A 268 -12.54 -0.14 2.03
N GLU A 269 -12.48 -0.12 3.36
CA GLU A 269 -12.59 1.10 4.16
C GLU A 269 -11.42 2.07 3.88
N PRO A 270 -11.68 3.38 3.71
CA PRO A 270 -10.62 4.37 3.67
C PRO A 270 -9.80 4.37 4.97
N LEU A 271 -8.47 4.39 4.85
CA LEU A 271 -7.58 4.46 6.00
C LEU A 271 -6.96 5.85 6.14
N ALA A 272 -6.01 6.18 5.28
CA ALA A 272 -5.26 7.43 5.31
C ALA A 272 -4.47 7.61 3.99
N ASP A 273 -3.99 8.82 3.72
CA ASP A 273 -3.14 9.15 2.58
C ASP A 273 -3.73 8.73 1.21
N GLY A 274 -5.06 8.71 1.10
CA GLY A 274 -5.78 8.27 -0.10
C GLY A 274 -5.82 6.76 -0.30
N LEU A 275 -5.35 5.97 0.67
CA LEU A 275 -5.34 4.51 0.62
C LEU A 275 -6.51 3.91 1.41
N THR A 276 -7.04 2.79 0.91
CA THR A 276 -7.90 1.89 1.69
C THR A 276 -7.05 1.03 2.64
N ARG A 277 -7.71 0.35 3.59
CA ARG A 277 -7.05 -0.58 4.51
C ARG A 277 -6.38 -1.74 3.76
N GLY A 278 -7.00 -2.27 2.70
CA GLY A 278 -6.42 -3.29 1.84
C GLY A 278 -5.16 -2.79 1.12
N GLN A 279 -5.20 -1.59 0.55
CA GLN A 279 -4.04 -0.99 -0.12
C GLN A 279 -2.89 -0.69 0.86
N ALA A 280 -3.19 -0.23 2.07
CA ALA A 280 -2.19 -0.08 3.13
C ALA A 280 -1.63 -1.44 3.60
N LEU A 281 -2.45 -2.50 3.58
CA LEU A 281 -2.00 -3.86 3.86
C LEU A 281 -1.02 -4.39 2.81
N ARG A 282 -1.20 -4.04 1.53
CA ARG A 282 -0.23 -4.36 0.46
C ARG A 282 1.16 -3.75 0.77
N LEU A 283 1.18 -2.50 1.24
CA LEU A 283 2.43 -1.85 1.68
C LEU A 283 3.02 -2.56 2.92
N THR A 284 2.17 -2.96 3.87
CA THR A 284 2.58 -3.73 5.04
C THR A 284 3.17 -5.10 4.65
N ALA A 285 2.58 -5.76 3.64
CA ALA A 285 3.09 -7.03 3.11
C ALA A 285 4.50 -6.90 2.53
N LEU A 286 4.81 -5.80 1.84
CA LEU A 286 6.17 -5.52 1.36
C LEU A 286 7.18 -5.33 2.51
N MET A 287 6.74 -4.94 3.70
CA MET A 287 7.64 -4.60 4.81
C MET A 287 7.68 -5.64 5.93
N HIS A 288 6.78 -6.65 5.93
CA HIS A 288 6.60 -7.53 7.08
C HIS A 288 7.89 -8.27 7.50
N ASP A 289 8.71 -8.63 6.53
CA ASP A 289 9.94 -9.41 6.70
C ASP A 289 11.24 -8.64 6.41
N MET A 290 11.19 -7.32 6.22
CA MET A 290 12.32 -6.49 5.81
C MET A 290 13.55 -6.57 6.74
N ALA A 291 13.37 -6.95 8.00
CA ALA A 291 14.46 -7.10 8.97
C ALA A 291 15.06 -8.51 8.99
N LYS A 292 14.61 -9.47 8.18
CA LYS A 292 15.13 -10.84 8.19
C LYS A 292 16.63 -10.88 7.84
N ALA A 293 17.08 -10.07 6.88
CA ALA A 293 18.50 -9.99 6.55
C ALA A 293 19.34 -9.60 7.76
N ALA A 294 18.94 -8.55 8.49
CA ALA A 294 19.64 -8.03 9.65
C ALA A 294 19.58 -8.94 10.89
N THR A 295 18.55 -9.79 11.00
CA THR A 295 18.32 -10.67 12.16
C THR A 295 18.64 -12.13 11.89
N ARG A 296 19.22 -12.43 10.70
CA ARG A 296 19.58 -13.80 10.32
C ARG A 296 20.60 -14.38 11.29
N GLY A 297 20.27 -15.51 11.87
CA GLY A 297 21.16 -16.31 12.72
C GLY A 297 21.15 -17.78 12.29
N VAL A 298 22.18 -18.51 12.68
CA VAL A 298 22.25 -19.96 12.48
C VAL A 298 22.52 -20.60 13.84
N MET A 299 21.65 -21.52 14.24
CA MET A 299 21.82 -22.28 15.48
C MET A 299 22.91 -23.35 15.30
N ASP A 300 23.40 -23.94 16.40
CA ASP A 300 24.38 -25.04 16.39
C ASP A 300 23.87 -26.28 15.60
N THR A 301 22.57 -26.42 15.46
CA THR A 301 21.91 -27.46 14.66
C THR A 301 21.93 -27.19 13.15
N GLY A 302 22.50 -26.07 12.71
CA GLY A 302 22.43 -25.59 11.32
C GLY A 302 21.11 -24.92 10.93
N ARG A 303 20.14 -24.83 11.86
CA ARG A 303 18.85 -24.20 11.61
C ARG A 303 18.99 -22.67 11.48
N VAL A 304 18.50 -22.13 10.35
CA VAL A 304 18.38 -20.68 10.14
C VAL A 304 17.24 -20.13 11.00
N THR A 305 17.47 -19.00 11.63
CA THR A 305 16.52 -18.27 12.47
C THR A 305 16.56 -16.78 12.18
N PHE A 306 15.47 -16.07 12.51
CA PHE A 306 15.31 -14.63 12.34
C PHE A 306 14.67 -14.02 13.60
N ILE A 307 15.31 -14.27 14.76
CA ILE A 307 14.74 -13.90 16.06
C ILE A 307 14.68 -12.38 16.19
N GLY A 308 13.47 -11.85 16.43
CA GLY A 308 13.22 -10.42 16.63
C GLY A 308 13.06 -9.61 15.35
N HIS A 309 12.96 -10.24 14.17
CA HIS A 309 12.72 -9.51 12.92
C HIS A 309 11.38 -8.75 12.92
N ASP A 310 10.38 -9.25 13.64
CA ASP A 310 9.11 -8.57 13.85
C ASP A 310 9.26 -7.21 14.57
N ARG A 311 10.15 -7.15 15.56
CA ARG A 311 10.41 -5.92 16.32
C ARG A 311 11.28 -4.96 15.53
N MET A 312 12.42 -5.45 15.07
CA MET A 312 13.35 -4.63 14.27
C MET A 312 12.69 -4.14 12.98
N GLY A 313 11.90 -5.00 12.30
CA GLY A 313 11.15 -4.62 11.11
C GLY A 313 10.13 -3.52 11.38
N ALA A 314 9.46 -3.56 12.54
CA ALA A 314 8.54 -2.48 12.94
C ALA A 314 9.28 -1.14 13.15
N ASP A 315 10.49 -1.17 13.74
CA ASP A 315 11.30 0.04 13.93
C ASP A 315 11.82 0.56 12.57
N MET A 316 12.23 -0.31 11.65
CA MET A 316 12.61 0.03 10.28
C MET A 316 11.42 0.62 9.49
N ALA A 317 10.24 0.01 9.60
CA ALA A 317 9.01 0.52 8.96
C ALA A 317 8.60 1.90 9.49
N ASP A 318 8.75 2.17 10.81
CA ASP A 318 8.53 3.50 11.38
C ASP A 318 9.48 4.54 10.78
N ALA A 319 10.77 4.22 10.70
CA ALA A 319 11.78 5.08 10.10
C ALA A 319 11.49 5.35 8.61
N TRP A 320 11.13 4.31 7.86
CA TRP A 320 10.75 4.41 6.45
C TRP A 320 9.52 5.31 6.25
N CYS A 321 8.45 5.10 7.01
CA CYS A 321 7.24 5.92 6.94
C CYS A 321 7.52 7.39 7.23
N ARG A 322 8.38 7.69 8.21
CA ARG A 322 8.83 9.08 8.49
C ARG A 322 9.59 9.68 7.32
N ARG A 323 10.50 8.94 6.70
CA ARG A 323 11.25 9.37 5.51
C ARG A 323 10.32 9.66 4.34
N MET A 324 9.30 8.83 4.13
CA MET A 324 8.27 9.00 3.09
C MET A 324 7.21 10.04 3.45
N ARG A 325 7.26 10.60 4.66
CA ARG A 325 6.31 11.62 5.19
C ARG A 325 4.86 11.16 5.14
N THR A 326 4.62 9.88 5.41
CA THR A 326 3.25 9.37 5.53
C THR A 326 2.55 9.96 6.76
N SER A 327 1.22 9.93 6.76
CA SER A 327 0.44 10.32 7.94
C SER A 327 0.75 9.40 9.13
N ASN A 328 0.50 9.89 10.34
CA ASN A 328 0.65 9.07 11.55
C ASN A 328 -0.25 7.84 11.51
N HIS A 329 -1.44 7.95 10.93
CA HIS A 329 -2.41 6.86 10.88
C HIS A 329 -1.92 5.73 9.98
N LEU A 330 -1.44 6.03 8.77
CA LEU A 330 -0.82 5.03 7.88
C LEU A 330 0.43 4.40 8.52
N ARG A 331 1.29 5.21 9.13
CA ARG A 331 2.49 4.73 9.80
C ARG A 331 2.16 3.76 10.94
N GLU A 332 1.23 4.10 11.83
CA GLU A 332 0.83 3.23 12.94
C GLU A 332 0.23 1.91 12.46
N PHE A 333 -0.55 1.95 11.37
CA PHE A 333 -1.11 0.75 10.74
C PHE A 333 0.00 -0.18 10.24
N VAL A 334 0.94 0.33 9.42
CA VAL A 334 2.05 -0.45 8.85
C VAL A 334 2.94 -1.02 9.95
N VAL A 335 3.37 -0.18 10.89
CA VAL A 335 4.24 -0.57 12.01
C VAL A 335 3.61 -1.68 12.86
N ARG A 336 2.32 -1.57 13.17
CA ARG A 336 1.58 -2.58 13.93
C ARG A 336 1.45 -3.88 13.16
N GLY A 337 1.14 -3.82 11.85
CA GLY A 337 1.05 -4.99 10.98
C GLY A 337 2.38 -5.75 10.93
N VAL A 338 3.49 -5.06 10.70
CA VAL A 338 4.84 -5.65 10.72
C VAL A 338 5.16 -6.27 12.09
N ARG A 339 4.86 -5.55 13.18
CA ARG A 339 5.12 -6.01 14.56
C ARG A 339 4.38 -7.29 14.93
N LEU A 340 3.19 -7.50 14.38
CA LEU A 340 2.25 -8.53 14.84
C LEU A 340 2.00 -9.63 13.81
N HIS A 341 2.65 -9.61 12.64
CA HIS A 341 2.39 -10.58 11.56
C HIS A 341 2.55 -12.05 12.00
N LEU A 342 3.45 -12.34 12.93
CA LEU A 342 3.66 -13.70 13.47
C LEU A 342 2.63 -14.12 14.52
N ALA A 343 1.78 -13.21 15.01
CA ALA A 343 0.97 -13.45 16.20
C ALA A 343 0.02 -14.65 16.06
N LEU A 344 -0.58 -14.86 14.88
CA LEU A 344 -1.44 -16.01 14.59
C LEU A 344 -0.64 -17.31 14.49
N GLY A 345 0.50 -17.30 13.83
CA GLY A 345 1.34 -18.49 13.61
C GLY A 345 1.75 -19.19 14.89
N PHE A 346 2.07 -18.43 15.95
CA PHE A 346 2.41 -18.98 17.26
C PHE A 346 1.25 -19.71 17.96
N MET A 347 0.02 -19.54 17.50
CA MET A 347 -1.16 -20.14 18.12
C MET A 347 -1.56 -21.47 17.48
N VAL A 348 -1.14 -21.79 16.27
CA VAL A 348 -1.59 -22.96 15.48
C VAL A 348 -1.48 -24.28 16.25
N HIS A 349 -0.49 -24.43 17.13
CA HIS A 349 -0.25 -25.67 17.89
C HIS A 349 -0.95 -25.72 19.26
N ARG A 350 -1.76 -24.71 19.60
CA ARG A 350 -2.39 -24.57 20.94
C ARG A 350 -3.89 -24.82 20.95
N GLN A 351 -4.48 -25.21 19.83
CA GLN A 351 -5.92 -25.49 19.71
C GLN A 351 -6.36 -26.72 20.54
N PRO A 352 -7.64 -26.78 21.00
CA PRO A 352 -8.72 -25.83 20.75
C PRO A 352 -8.66 -24.59 21.68
N PHE A 353 -9.24 -23.45 21.23
CA PHE A 353 -9.27 -22.21 22.00
C PHE A 353 -10.63 -21.95 22.64
N THR A 354 -10.59 -21.31 23.79
CA THR A 354 -11.77 -20.71 24.42
C THR A 354 -12.09 -19.34 23.84
N LEU A 355 -13.32 -18.85 24.01
CA LEU A 355 -13.70 -17.51 23.55
C LEU A 355 -12.80 -16.41 24.16
N ALA A 356 -12.38 -16.59 25.41
CA ALA A 356 -11.43 -15.68 26.07
C ALA A 356 -10.05 -15.62 25.39
N GLN A 357 -9.56 -16.76 24.87
CA GLN A 357 -8.29 -16.80 24.15
C GLN A 357 -8.39 -16.16 22.75
N TYR A 358 -9.53 -16.31 22.07
CA TYR A 358 -9.79 -15.56 20.84
C TYR A 358 -9.85 -14.04 21.11
N ASP A 359 -10.59 -13.59 22.14
CA ASP A 359 -10.67 -12.19 22.53
C ASP A 359 -9.28 -11.59 22.86
N ARG A 360 -8.44 -12.35 23.56
CA ARG A 360 -7.06 -11.94 23.88
C ARG A 360 -6.24 -11.67 22.62
N TYR A 361 -6.30 -12.55 21.62
CA TYR A 361 -5.64 -12.34 20.33
C TYR A 361 -6.21 -11.11 19.62
N LEU A 362 -7.53 -11.01 19.49
CA LEU A 362 -8.20 -9.93 18.79
C LEU A 362 -7.89 -8.55 19.41
N ARG A 363 -7.84 -8.46 20.73
CA ARG A 363 -7.41 -7.23 21.43
C ARG A 363 -5.93 -6.92 21.21
N ARG A 364 -5.08 -7.93 21.07
CA ARG A 364 -3.67 -7.73 20.79
C ARG A 364 -3.43 -7.12 19.41
N VAL A 365 -4.20 -7.52 18.42
CA VAL A 365 -4.09 -7.04 17.03
C VAL A 365 -5.00 -5.85 16.72
N ALA A 366 -5.81 -5.40 17.70
CA ALA A 366 -6.67 -4.22 17.53
C ALA A 366 -5.84 -2.97 17.24
N PRO A 367 -6.36 -2.04 16.41
CA PRO A 367 -7.69 -2.02 15.82
C PRO A 367 -7.80 -2.76 14.46
N ASP A 368 -6.81 -3.54 14.04
CA ASP A 368 -6.69 -4.12 12.69
C ASP A 368 -6.78 -5.68 12.69
N PRO A 369 -7.83 -6.29 13.31
CA PRO A 369 -7.90 -7.75 13.41
C PRO A 369 -8.08 -8.44 12.07
N VAL A 370 -8.86 -7.88 11.14
CA VAL A 370 -9.11 -8.44 9.82
C VAL A 370 -7.83 -8.44 9.00
N GLU A 371 -7.13 -7.32 8.95
CA GLU A 371 -5.89 -7.14 8.20
C GLU A 371 -4.77 -8.02 8.75
N SER A 372 -4.69 -8.16 10.08
CA SER A 372 -3.73 -9.07 10.73
C SER A 372 -3.97 -10.53 10.33
N LEU A 373 -5.23 -10.96 10.23
CA LEU A 373 -5.58 -12.31 9.78
C LEU A 373 -5.29 -12.51 8.29
N VAL A 374 -5.59 -11.52 7.46
CA VAL A 374 -5.29 -11.56 6.01
C VAL A 374 -3.79 -11.66 5.78
N LEU A 375 -2.98 -10.83 6.44
CA LEU A 375 -1.52 -10.87 6.30
C LEU A 375 -0.95 -12.23 6.77
N ALA A 376 -1.39 -12.73 7.92
CA ALA A 376 -0.92 -14.02 8.44
C ALA A 376 -1.29 -15.20 7.53
N VAL A 377 -2.43 -15.14 6.83
CA VAL A 377 -2.82 -16.14 5.84
C VAL A 377 -1.99 -16.01 4.57
N ALA A 378 -1.79 -14.78 4.07
CA ALA A 378 -0.99 -14.52 2.88
C ALA A 378 0.46 -14.99 3.07
N ASP A 379 1.08 -14.66 4.20
CA ASP A 379 2.40 -15.15 4.61
C ASP A 379 2.46 -16.69 4.65
N ARG A 380 1.42 -17.32 5.23
CA ARG A 380 1.34 -18.79 5.26
C ARG A 380 1.21 -19.41 3.87
N LEU A 381 0.44 -18.82 2.97
CA LEU A 381 0.24 -19.33 1.60
C LEU A 381 1.52 -19.21 0.76
N ALA A 382 2.33 -18.18 0.98
CA ALA A 382 3.63 -17.99 0.37
C ALA A 382 4.74 -18.90 0.95
N THR A 383 4.40 -19.75 1.93
CA THR A 383 5.36 -20.67 2.59
C THR A 383 5.15 -22.08 2.06
N ASP A 384 5.76 -22.43 0.92
CA ASP A 384 5.60 -23.72 0.21
C ASP A 384 6.95 -24.42 -0.04
N GLY A 385 7.77 -24.51 1.00
CA GLY A 385 9.05 -25.22 0.94
C GLY A 385 8.92 -26.75 1.14
N PRO A 386 10.05 -27.48 0.99
CA PRO A 386 10.08 -28.94 1.02
C PRO A 386 9.49 -29.58 2.30
N ARG A 387 9.50 -28.85 3.42
CA ARG A 387 8.92 -29.28 4.70
C ARG A 387 7.51 -28.78 4.94
N THR A 388 6.95 -28.01 4.05
CA THR A 388 5.57 -27.55 4.14
C THR A 388 4.63 -28.70 3.70
N THR A 389 3.60 -28.95 4.49
CA THR A 389 2.60 -29.97 4.18
C THR A 389 1.21 -29.34 4.03
N PRO A 390 0.35 -29.88 3.16
CA PRO A 390 -1.02 -29.38 2.99
C PRO A 390 -1.81 -29.32 4.31
N ILE A 391 -1.53 -30.24 5.24
CA ILE A 391 -2.20 -30.25 6.55
C ILE A 391 -1.81 -29.06 7.43
N GLN A 392 -0.56 -28.60 7.34
CA GLN A 392 -0.10 -27.41 8.06
C GLN A 392 -0.77 -26.14 7.53
N ILE A 393 -0.90 -26.02 6.20
CA ILE A 393 -1.62 -24.91 5.56
C ILE A 393 -3.08 -24.96 5.99
N THR A 394 -3.75 -26.11 5.85
CA THR A 394 -5.17 -26.29 6.22
C THR A 394 -5.44 -25.92 7.67
N ARG A 395 -4.56 -26.31 8.61
CA ARG A 395 -4.69 -25.96 10.04
C ARG A 395 -4.56 -24.47 10.29
N HIS A 396 -3.64 -23.79 9.59
CA HIS A 396 -3.48 -22.34 9.71
C HIS A 396 -4.70 -21.60 9.18
N LEU A 397 -5.20 -21.98 8.00
CA LEU A 397 -6.41 -21.42 7.42
C LEU A 397 -7.65 -21.66 8.30
N ALA A 398 -7.77 -22.86 8.90
CA ALA A 398 -8.85 -23.18 9.85
C ALA A 398 -8.80 -22.23 11.06
N LEU A 399 -7.61 -22.05 11.66
CA LEU A 399 -7.43 -21.12 12.77
C LEU A 399 -7.79 -19.66 12.39
N ALA A 400 -7.39 -19.21 11.21
CA ALA A 400 -7.72 -17.87 10.74
C ALA A 400 -9.25 -17.68 10.60
N ARG A 401 -9.96 -18.71 10.09
CA ARG A 401 -11.44 -18.73 10.02
C ARG A 401 -12.08 -18.70 11.40
N ASP A 402 -11.62 -19.54 12.32
CA ASP A 402 -12.14 -19.57 13.70
C ASP A 402 -11.93 -18.21 14.40
N MET A 403 -10.76 -17.55 14.16
CA MET A 403 -10.50 -16.20 14.67
C MET A 403 -11.43 -15.17 14.05
N MET A 404 -11.72 -15.26 12.74
CA MET A 404 -12.66 -14.36 12.06
C MET A 404 -14.09 -14.57 12.58
N ASP A 405 -14.53 -15.81 12.74
CA ASP A 405 -15.83 -16.13 13.35
C ASP A 405 -15.94 -15.58 14.78
N ALA A 406 -14.86 -15.71 15.57
CA ALA A 406 -14.80 -15.14 16.91
C ALA A 406 -14.83 -13.61 16.87
N HIS A 407 -14.13 -12.97 15.93
CA HIS A 407 -14.17 -11.52 15.73
C HIS A 407 -15.59 -11.03 15.45
N VAL A 408 -16.27 -11.62 14.49
CA VAL A 408 -17.66 -11.28 14.13
C VAL A 408 -18.58 -11.47 15.34
N ARG A 409 -18.46 -12.62 16.02
CA ARG A 409 -19.26 -12.93 17.20
C ARG A 409 -19.04 -11.93 18.34
N ILE A 410 -17.78 -11.61 18.68
CA ILE A 410 -17.44 -10.70 19.79
C ILE A 410 -17.85 -9.27 19.45
N SER A 411 -17.68 -8.85 18.19
CA SER A 411 -18.09 -7.50 17.73
C SER A 411 -19.60 -7.31 17.76
N ALA A 412 -20.38 -8.39 17.61
CA ALA A 412 -21.84 -8.36 17.70
C ALA A 412 -22.36 -8.42 19.16
N MET A 413 -21.51 -8.71 20.14
CA MET A 413 -21.89 -8.71 21.54
C MET A 413 -22.05 -7.27 22.06
N GLU A 414 -22.93 -7.06 23.04
CA GLU A 414 -22.90 -5.83 23.81
C GLU A 414 -21.52 -5.60 24.43
N PRO A 415 -21.04 -4.35 24.53
CA PRO A 415 -19.76 -4.06 25.14
C PRO A 415 -19.65 -4.68 26.54
N ILE A 416 -18.73 -5.63 26.70
CA ILE A 416 -18.51 -6.31 27.97
C ILE A 416 -17.92 -5.29 28.94
N ARG A 417 -18.75 -4.81 29.88
CA ARG A 417 -18.30 -3.94 30.94
C ARG A 417 -18.01 -4.79 32.18
N PRO A 418 -16.90 -4.54 32.88
CA PRO A 418 -16.65 -5.25 34.13
C PRO A 418 -17.75 -4.91 35.15
N PRO A 419 -18.28 -5.89 35.91
CA PRO A 419 -19.33 -5.66 36.91
C PRO A 419 -18.87 -4.76 38.06
N LEU A 420 -17.56 -4.64 38.25
CA LEU A 420 -16.89 -3.71 39.14
C LEU A 420 -15.83 -2.97 38.38
N ASP A 421 -15.78 -1.66 38.48
CA ASP A 421 -14.73 -0.85 37.90
C ASP A 421 -13.40 -0.94 38.69
N GLY A 422 -12.34 -0.33 38.16
CA GLY A 422 -11.01 -0.38 38.79
C GLY A 422 -10.97 0.28 40.15
N ALA A 423 -11.74 1.35 40.41
CA ALA A 423 -11.79 2.03 41.70
C ALA A 423 -12.48 1.16 42.75
N GLN A 424 -13.61 0.57 42.38
CA GLN A 424 -14.36 -0.37 43.25
C GLN A 424 -13.53 -1.60 43.60
N LEU A 425 -12.76 -2.14 42.64
CA LEU A 425 -11.84 -3.28 42.86
C LEU A 425 -10.68 -2.90 43.80
N ALA A 426 -10.08 -1.73 43.62
CA ALA A 426 -8.98 -1.25 44.46
C ALA A 426 -9.45 -1.01 45.93
N GLU A 427 -10.62 -0.37 46.10
CA GLU A 427 -11.21 -0.15 47.41
C GLU A 427 -11.56 -1.48 48.11
N MET A 428 -12.26 -2.38 47.43
CA MET A 428 -12.66 -3.68 47.96
C MET A 428 -11.48 -4.55 48.40
N LEU A 429 -10.39 -4.51 47.63
CA LEU A 429 -9.18 -5.27 47.90
C LEU A 429 -8.20 -4.55 48.83
N GLN A 430 -8.53 -3.32 49.25
CA GLN A 430 -7.69 -2.46 50.12
C GLN A 430 -6.26 -2.32 49.57
N ARG A 431 -6.12 -2.21 48.24
CA ARG A 431 -4.84 -2.17 47.55
C ARG A 431 -4.73 -0.93 46.67
N ALA A 432 -3.66 -0.16 46.80
CA ALA A 432 -3.44 1.03 45.98
C ALA A 432 -3.46 0.67 44.48
N PRO A 433 -4.06 1.50 43.62
CA PRO A 433 -4.06 1.31 42.17
C PRO A 433 -2.63 1.12 41.64
N GLY A 434 -2.47 0.19 40.69
CA GLY A 434 -1.18 -0.13 40.09
C GLY A 434 -1.36 -1.05 38.88
N PRO A 435 -0.27 -1.54 38.25
CA PRO A 435 -0.31 -2.42 37.07
C PRO A 435 -1.20 -3.66 37.26
N TRP A 436 -1.23 -4.24 38.46
CA TRP A 436 -2.07 -5.39 38.83
C TRP A 436 -3.56 -5.19 38.51
N LEU A 437 -4.02 -3.94 38.56
CA LEU A 437 -5.45 -3.65 38.34
C LEU A 437 -5.83 -3.85 36.86
N ALA A 438 -4.95 -3.46 35.93
CA ALA A 438 -5.15 -3.73 34.50
C ALA A 438 -5.16 -5.23 34.22
N GLU A 439 -4.25 -5.99 34.84
CA GLU A 439 -4.18 -7.45 34.71
C GLU A 439 -5.43 -8.13 35.29
N LEU A 440 -5.92 -7.70 36.45
CA LEU A 440 -7.16 -8.18 37.06
C LEU A 440 -8.39 -7.89 36.19
N LEU A 441 -8.49 -6.68 35.62
CA LEU A 441 -9.58 -6.33 34.71
C LEU A 441 -9.58 -7.18 33.45
N VAL A 442 -8.41 -7.46 32.87
CA VAL A 442 -8.25 -8.38 31.75
C VAL A 442 -8.70 -9.79 32.13
N ALA A 443 -8.23 -10.33 33.25
CA ALA A 443 -8.64 -11.63 33.74
C ALA A 443 -10.15 -11.70 34.05
N THR A 444 -10.72 -10.64 34.61
CA THR A 444 -12.19 -10.54 34.87
C THR A 444 -12.97 -10.61 33.55
N ARG A 445 -12.55 -9.90 32.53
CA ARG A 445 -13.17 -9.96 31.19
C ARG A 445 -13.13 -11.39 30.61
N GLU A 446 -12.02 -12.09 30.78
CA GLU A 446 -11.89 -13.49 30.31
C GLU A 446 -12.90 -14.41 31.04
N GLU A 447 -13.07 -14.22 32.35
CA GLU A 447 -14.06 -14.95 33.14
C GLU A 447 -15.51 -14.60 32.74
N GLN A 448 -15.78 -13.33 32.37
CA GLN A 448 -17.08 -12.92 31.82
C GLN A 448 -17.37 -13.60 30.48
N LEU A 449 -16.39 -13.66 29.56
CA LEU A 449 -16.53 -14.35 28.29
C LEU A 449 -16.77 -15.86 28.45
N MET A 450 -16.29 -16.42 29.56
CA MET A 450 -16.52 -17.83 29.93
C MET A 450 -17.81 -18.04 30.75
N GLY A 451 -18.57 -16.98 31.02
CA GLY A 451 -19.83 -17.01 31.80
C GLY A 451 -19.64 -17.25 33.29
N ARG A 452 -18.39 -17.20 33.81
CA ARG A 452 -18.12 -17.44 35.25
C ARG A 452 -18.20 -16.19 36.10
N VAL A 453 -18.06 -15.01 35.49
CA VAL A 453 -18.32 -13.70 36.12
C VAL A 453 -19.41 -13.02 35.32
N HIS A 454 -20.52 -12.70 35.96
CA HIS A 454 -21.71 -12.08 35.35
C HIS A 454 -22.32 -10.95 36.14
N ASP A 455 -21.93 -10.81 37.43
CA ASP A 455 -22.41 -9.79 38.35
C ASP A 455 -21.31 -9.36 39.34
N ALA A 456 -21.62 -8.36 40.18
CA ALA A 456 -20.68 -7.84 41.18
C ALA A 456 -20.25 -8.88 42.24
N PRO A 457 -21.14 -9.73 42.80
CA PRO A 457 -20.73 -10.78 43.74
C PRO A 457 -19.73 -11.79 43.14
N THR A 458 -19.98 -12.27 41.90
CA THR A 458 -19.06 -13.21 41.23
C THR A 458 -17.73 -12.55 40.87
N ALA A 459 -17.74 -11.26 40.47
CA ALA A 459 -16.53 -10.47 40.23
C ALA A 459 -15.69 -10.30 41.51
N GLN A 460 -16.34 -9.99 42.66
CA GLN A 460 -15.66 -9.88 43.96
C GLN A 460 -14.98 -11.21 44.34
N ALA A 461 -15.74 -12.31 44.26
CA ALA A 461 -15.21 -13.63 44.57
C ALA A 461 -14.01 -14.01 43.66
N PHE A 462 -14.10 -13.70 42.37
CA PHE A 462 -13.02 -13.91 41.45
C PHE A 462 -11.79 -13.05 41.80
N ALA A 463 -11.96 -11.75 42.00
CA ALA A 463 -10.87 -10.81 42.29
C ALA A 463 -10.10 -11.22 43.57
N ARG A 464 -10.77 -11.66 44.62
CA ARG A 464 -10.12 -12.14 45.85
C ARG A 464 -9.28 -13.40 45.59
N ARG A 465 -9.80 -14.39 44.82
CA ARG A 465 -9.03 -15.59 44.42
C ARG A 465 -7.83 -15.24 43.55
N TRP A 466 -8.01 -14.35 42.61
CA TRP A 466 -6.94 -13.91 41.71
C TRP A 466 -5.80 -13.27 42.48
N VAL A 467 -6.06 -12.35 43.41
CA VAL A 467 -5.04 -11.71 44.27
C VAL A 467 -4.33 -12.76 45.14
N ALA A 468 -5.09 -13.69 45.73
CA ALA A 468 -4.52 -14.77 46.55
C ALA A 468 -3.54 -15.65 45.71
N SER A 469 -3.85 -15.88 44.44
CA SER A 469 -2.98 -16.66 43.55
C SER A 469 -1.69 -15.93 43.16
N GLN A 470 -1.71 -14.57 43.15
CA GLN A 470 -0.53 -13.76 42.83
C GLN A 470 0.41 -13.57 44.06
N GLY A 471 -0.14 -13.75 45.28
CA GLY A 471 0.63 -13.63 46.53
C GLY A 471 1.39 -14.90 46.96
N GLY A 472 1.29 -15.99 46.18
CA GLY A 472 1.98 -17.25 46.48
C GLY A 472 3.47 -17.31 46.11
N ASP A 473 4.00 -16.30 45.42
CA ASP A 473 5.42 -16.26 44.95
C ASP A 473 6.29 -15.25 45.67
N ALA A 474 5.83 -14.69 46.79
CA ALA A 474 6.65 -13.91 47.70
C ALA A 474 7.08 -14.82 48.86
N GLY A 475 7.91 -15.78 48.58
CA GLY A 475 8.73 -16.48 49.59
C GLY A 475 9.92 -15.62 50.00
N PRO A 476 10.46 -15.79 51.21
CA PRO A 476 11.33 -14.86 51.94
C PRO A 476 12.66 -14.59 51.25
#